data_93333c5d1729bf8261d0f35a91069b6b
#
_entry.id   93333c5d1729bf8261d0f35a91069b6b
#
_cell.length_a   1.000
_cell.length_b   1.000
_cell.length_c   1.000
_cell.angle_alpha   90.00
_cell.angle_beta   90.00
_cell.angle_gamma   90.00
#
_symmetry.space_group_name_H-M   'P 1'
#
loop_
_entity.id
_entity.type
_entity.pdbx_description
1 polymer ?
#
loop_
_entity_poly.entity_id
_entity_poly.type
_entity_poly.pdbx_seq_one_letter_code
_entity_poly.pdbx_strand_id
1 'polypeptide(L)'
;MSAAQVVTATQDAIRIVTVNRPDKLNALNRQVLQDLDVAFAEAEADPAIRVVVLTGAGEKAFVAGADIAEMNELAPVQGRDFSQLGQRLMRRIERMPKPVLAMVNGFALGGGLELAMACHLRVAADSARFGQPEINLGLLPGFGGTQRLPRLVGRAAALELCLLGAPIDAARALQLGLVTRVVAAADL
;
A
#
# COMPACT_ATOMS: atom_id res chain seq x y z
N MET A 1 26.91 1.58 2.46
CA MET A 1 25.88 1.25 1.44
C MET A 1 24.54 1.35 2.13
N SER A 2 23.56 2.10 1.62
CA SER A 2 22.19 2.12 2.17
C SER A 2 21.54 0.75 1.94
N ALA A 3 20.78 0.25 2.92
CA ALA A 3 20.02 -0.98 2.77
C ALA A 3 19.01 -0.85 1.62
N ALA A 4 18.72 -1.97 0.94
CA ALA A 4 17.69 -2.00 -0.11
C ALA A 4 16.33 -1.59 0.47
N GLN A 5 15.63 -0.68 -0.22
CA GLN A 5 14.34 -0.14 0.26
C GLN A 5 13.16 -1.06 -0.03
N VAL A 6 13.33 -1.99 -0.95
CA VAL A 6 12.43 -3.12 -1.20
C VAL A 6 13.28 -4.38 -1.17
N VAL A 7 12.83 -5.38 -0.43
CA VAL A 7 13.46 -6.69 -0.39
C VAL A 7 12.47 -7.76 -0.81
N THR A 8 12.98 -8.79 -1.48
CA THR A 8 12.16 -9.92 -1.93
C THR A 8 12.69 -11.21 -1.36
N ALA A 9 11.78 -12.11 -1.00
CA ALA A 9 12.07 -13.48 -0.63
C ALA A 9 11.12 -14.43 -1.38
N THR A 10 11.57 -15.65 -1.60
CA THR A 10 10.71 -16.68 -2.21
C THR A 10 10.60 -17.85 -1.26
N GLN A 11 9.38 -18.27 -0.98
CA GLN A 11 9.06 -19.45 -0.22
C GLN A 11 8.13 -20.31 -1.08
N ASP A 12 8.63 -21.45 -1.53
CA ASP A 12 7.95 -22.30 -2.52
C ASP A 12 7.53 -21.50 -3.77
N ALA A 13 6.25 -21.43 -4.07
CA ALA A 13 5.70 -20.68 -5.19
C ALA A 13 5.18 -19.28 -4.81
N ILE A 14 5.56 -18.76 -3.62
CA ILE A 14 5.13 -17.46 -3.11
C ILE A 14 6.31 -16.50 -3.14
N ARG A 15 6.14 -15.35 -3.80
CA ARG A 15 7.05 -14.22 -3.73
C ARG A 15 6.58 -13.26 -2.64
N ILE A 16 7.41 -13.05 -1.63
CA ILE A 16 7.17 -12.04 -0.60
C ILE A 16 7.94 -10.78 -1.00
N VAL A 17 7.22 -9.67 -1.15
CA VAL A 17 7.77 -8.35 -1.44
C VAL A 17 7.58 -7.49 -0.20
N THR A 18 8.66 -6.97 0.35
CA THR A 18 8.64 -6.20 1.60
C THR A 18 9.15 -4.79 1.35
N VAL A 19 8.35 -3.78 1.67
CA VAL A 19 8.82 -2.39 1.75
C VAL A 19 9.69 -2.27 2.99
N ASN A 20 10.97 -1.93 2.83
CA ASN A 20 11.98 -2.02 3.88
C ASN A 20 12.58 -0.64 4.24
N ARG A 21 11.75 0.21 4.83
CA ARG A 21 12.12 1.51 5.41
C ARG A 21 11.46 1.69 6.79
N PRO A 22 11.67 0.77 7.76
CA PRO A 22 10.92 0.78 9.03
C PRO A 22 11.15 2.04 9.86
N ASP A 23 12.30 2.68 9.76
CA ASP A 23 12.65 3.97 10.36
C ASP A 23 11.85 5.15 9.80
N LYS A 24 11.28 5.00 8.60
CA LYS A 24 10.38 5.95 7.91
C LYS A 24 8.94 5.41 7.81
N LEU A 25 8.55 4.47 8.68
CA LEU A 25 7.24 3.80 8.63
C LEU A 25 6.89 3.25 7.22
N ASN A 26 7.91 2.80 6.49
CA ASN A 26 7.80 2.27 5.13
C ASN A 26 7.22 3.25 4.09
N ALA A 27 7.39 4.56 4.29
CA ALA A 27 6.87 5.60 3.40
C ALA A 27 7.39 5.45 1.97
N LEU A 28 6.51 5.71 1.00
CA LEU A 28 6.77 5.58 -0.44
C LEU A 28 7.48 6.83 -0.96
N ASN A 29 8.74 6.71 -1.30
CA ASN A 29 9.47 7.66 -2.11
C ASN A 29 9.55 7.16 -3.57
N ARG A 30 10.14 7.95 -4.46
CA ARG A 30 10.30 7.58 -5.89
C ARG A 30 11.04 6.26 -6.05
N GLN A 31 12.11 6.04 -5.29
CA GLN A 31 12.92 4.83 -5.38
C GLN A 31 12.11 3.58 -4.97
N VAL A 32 11.36 3.65 -3.87
CA VAL A 32 10.48 2.55 -3.44
C VAL A 32 9.45 2.20 -4.51
N LEU A 33 8.82 3.22 -5.14
CA LEU A 33 7.85 2.97 -6.20
C LEU A 33 8.48 2.28 -7.41
N GLN A 34 9.70 2.65 -7.78
CA GLN A 34 10.45 2.03 -8.87
C GLN A 34 10.89 0.60 -8.53
N ASP A 35 11.42 0.39 -7.31
CA ASP A 35 11.86 -0.93 -6.86
C ASP A 35 10.68 -1.90 -6.74
N LEU A 36 9.52 -1.43 -6.27
CA LEU A 36 8.28 -2.21 -6.28
C LEU A 36 7.85 -2.58 -7.70
N ASP A 37 7.89 -1.64 -8.65
CA ASP A 37 7.51 -1.92 -10.05
C ASP A 37 8.41 -3.01 -10.66
N VAL A 38 9.72 -2.98 -10.37
CA VAL A 38 10.68 -4.02 -10.78
C VAL A 38 10.34 -5.36 -10.10
N ALA A 39 10.15 -5.38 -8.77
CA ALA A 39 9.86 -6.60 -8.02
C ALA A 39 8.56 -7.29 -8.51
N PHE A 40 7.52 -6.51 -8.81
CA PHE A 40 6.28 -7.04 -9.38
C PHE A 40 6.46 -7.53 -10.82
N ALA A 41 7.25 -6.84 -11.66
CA ALA A 41 7.56 -7.29 -13.01
C ALA A 41 8.31 -8.62 -13.02
N GLU A 42 9.31 -8.77 -12.14
CA GLU A 42 10.05 -10.03 -11.97
C GLU A 42 9.15 -11.16 -11.49
N ALA A 43 8.29 -10.90 -10.48
CA ALA A 43 7.36 -11.89 -9.98
C ALA A 43 6.30 -12.29 -11.03
N GLU A 44 5.89 -11.37 -11.90
CA GLU A 44 4.98 -11.63 -13.02
C GLU A 44 5.63 -12.57 -14.06
N ALA A 45 6.88 -12.31 -14.42
CA ALA A 45 7.62 -13.04 -15.44
C ALA A 45 8.10 -14.43 -14.98
N ASP A 46 8.30 -14.65 -13.68
CA ASP A 46 8.83 -15.90 -13.13
C ASP A 46 7.75 -17.01 -13.11
N PRO A 47 7.85 -18.06 -13.93
CA PRO A 47 6.84 -19.13 -13.98
C PRO A 47 6.76 -19.97 -12.71
N ALA A 48 7.78 -19.95 -11.84
CA ALA A 48 7.77 -20.65 -10.55
C ALA A 48 6.89 -19.94 -9.52
N ILE A 49 6.66 -18.63 -9.67
CA ILE A 49 5.86 -17.84 -8.74
C ILE A 49 4.38 -17.92 -9.13
N ARG A 50 3.54 -18.27 -8.17
CA ARG A 50 2.09 -18.38 -8.33
C ARG A 50 1.30 -17.33 -7.55
N VAL A 51 1.88 -16.80 -6.47
CA VAL A 51 1.24 -15.82 -5.58
C VAL A 51 2.29 -14.79 -5.18
N VAL A 52 1.87 -13.54 -5.01
CA VAL A 52 2.70 -12.48 -4.44
C VAL A 52 2.07 -12.01 -3.14
N VAL A 53 2.88 -11.88 -2.10
CA VAL A 53 2.51 -11.26 -0.82
C VAL A 53 3.28 -9.96 -0.69
N LEU A 54 2.58 -8.87 -0.43
CA LEU A 54 3.16 -7.56 -0.18
C LEU A 54 2.99 -7.19 1.29
N THR A 55 4.07 -6.76 1.94
CA THR A 55 4.06 -6.36 3.35
C THR A 55 5.04 -5.22 3.64
N GLY A 56 5.03 -4.70 4.86
CA GLY A 56 6.00 -3.73 5.36
C GLY A 56 6.97 -4.35 6.37
N ALA A 57 8.22 -3.92 6.37
CA ALA A 57 9.20 -4.34 7.36
C ALA A 57 8.86 -3.78 8.75
N GLY A 58 9.15 -4.58 9.79
CA GLY A 58 8.88 -4.23 11.18
C GLY A 58 7.39 -4.39 11.56
N GLU A 59 7.05 -3.96 12.77
CA GLU A 59 5.72 -4.21 13.36
C GLU A 59 4.78 -2.99 13.26
N LYS A 60 5.31 -1.79 12.97
CA LYS A 60 4.55 -0.54 13.11
C LYS A 60 3.71 -0.20 11.89
N ALA A 61 4.22 -0.46 10.70
CA ALA A 61 3.57 -0.02 9.49
C ALA A 61 3.69 -1.03 8.35
N PHE A 62 2.61 -1.24 7.66
CA PHE A 62 2.64 -1.74 6.29
C PHE A 62 3.29 -0.66 5.41
N VAL A 63 2.62 0.47 5.22
CA VAL A 63 3.11 1.68 4.55
C VAL A 63 2.32 2.88 5.07
N ALA A 64 2.99 3.84 5.69
CA ALA A 64 2.31 5.01 6.31
C ALA A 64 2.22 6.23 5.37
N GLY A 65 2.11 6.01 4.07
CA GLY A 65 1.88 7.06 3.08
C GLY A 65 3.05 7.30 2.13
N ALA A 66 2.95 8.37 1.37
CA ALA A 66 4.07 8.87 0.57
C ALA A 66 5.08 9.60 1.46
N ASP A 67 6.35 9.67 1.03
CA ASP A 67 7.41 10.37 1.75
C ASP A 67 7.20 11.89 1.62
N ILE A 68 6.63 12.49 2.68
CA ILE A 68 6.29 13.92 2.71
C ILE A 68 7.53 14.80 2.54
N ALA A 69 8.69 14.37 3.05
CA ALA A 69 9.93 15.14 2.91
C ALA A 69 10.34 15.24 1.44
N GLU A 70 10.26 14.12 0.69
CA GLU A 70 10.51 14.15 -0.76
C GLU A 70 9.43 14.98 -1.49
N MET A 71 8.16 14.82 -1.12
CA MET A 71 7.07 15.54 -1.79
C MET A 71 7.18 17.05 -1.66
N ASN A 72 7.65 17.57 -0.53
CA ASN A 72 7.81 19.01 -0.29
C ASN A 72 8.85 19.67 -1.21
N GLU A 73 9.78 18.89 -1.76
CA GLU A 73 10.82 19.37 -2.68
C GLU A 73 10.39 19.35 -4.16
N LEU A 74 9.18 18.81 -4.46
CA LEU A 74 8.73 18.62 -5.84
C LEU A 74 8.10 19.89 -6.41
N ALA A 75 8.59 20.32 -7.58
CA ALA A 75 7.86 21.28 -8.41
C ALA A 75 6.55 20.64 -8.93
N PRO A 76 5.53 21.44 -9.32
CA PRO A 76 4.21 20.92 -9.73
C PRO A 76 4.26 19.82 -10.80
N VAL A 77 5.15 19.94 -11.78
CA VAL A 77 5.34 18.94 -12.85
C VAL A 77 5.90 17.64 -12.27
N GLN A 78 6.88 17.73 -11.36
CA GLN A 78 7.47 16.58 -10.69
C GLN A 78 6.47 15.88 -9.77
N GLY A 79 5.60 16.64 -9.09
CA GLY A 79 4.50 16.12 -8.28
C GLY A 79 3.51 15.31 -9.12
N ARG A 80 3.13 15.82 -10.29
CA ARG A 80 2.33 15.08 -11.27
C ARG A 80 3.01 13.77 -11.70
N ASP A 81 4.30 13.83 -12.02
CA ASP A 81 5.06 12.66 -12.48
C ASP A 81 5.20 11.61 -11.36
N PHE A 82 5.36 12.05 -10.11
CA PHE A 82 5.35 11.18 -8.93
C PHE A 82 3.98 10.48 -8.74
N SER A 83 2.89 11.24 -8.86
CA SER A 83 1.54 10.68 -8.81
C SER A 83 1.31 9.66 -9.93
N GLN A 84 1.73 9.96 -11.16
CA GLN A 84 1.62 9.04 -12.28
C GLN A 84 2.46 7.77 -12.09
N LEU A 85 3.66 7.88 -11.49
CA LEU A 85 4.49 6.72 -11.17
C LEU A 85 3.75 5.78 -10.20
N GLY A 86 3.20 6.31 -9.11
CA GLY A 86 2.39 5.53 -8.19
C GLY A 86 1.17 4.90 -8.86
N GLN A 87 0.42 5.67 -9.66
CA GLN A 87 -0.75 5.14 -10.38
C GLN A 87 -0.39 4.02 -11.37
N ARG A 88 0.77 4.08 -12.04
CA ARG A 88 1.25 3.00 -12.92
C ARG A 88 1.54 1.73 -12.15
N LEU A 89 2.26 1.84 -11.02
CA LEU A 89 2.52 0.71 -10.12
C LEU A 89 1.21 0.08 -9.61
N MET A 90 0.27 0.90 -9.06
CA MET A 90 -1.01 0.38 -8.57
C MET A 90 -1.79 -0.34 -9.67
N ARG A 91 -1.75 0.17 -10.90
CA ARG A 91 -2.42 -0.44 -12.04
C ARG A 91 -1.77 -1.75 -12.48
N ARG A 92 -0.42 -1.86 -12.39
CA ARG A 92 0.29 -3.12 -12.61
C ARG A 92 -0.18 -4.18 -11.60
N ILE A 93 -0.18 -3.83 -10.31
CA ILE A 93 -0.60 -4.74 -9.24
C ILE A 93 -2.04 -5.21 -9.46
N GLU A 94 -2.95 -4.30 -9.74
CA GLU A 94 -4.37 -4.57 -9.96
C GLU A 94 -4.63 -5.49 -11.18
N ARG A 95 -3.76 -5.42 -12.20
CA ARG A 95 -3.88 -6.21 -13.44
C ARG A 95 -2.99 -7.43 -13.47
N MET A 96 -2.26 -7.71 -12.40
CA MET A 96 -1.34 -8.83 -12.35
C MET A 96 -2.07 -10.16 -12.56
N PRO A 97 -1.59 -11.05 -13.45
CA PRO A 97 -2.26 -12.33 -13.73
C PRO A 97 -2.08 -13.36 -12.62
N LYS A 98 -1.37 -13.00 -11.55
CA LYS A 98 -1.16 -13.82 -10.35
C LYS A 98 -1.82 -13.13 -9.16
N PRO A 99 -2.44 -13.87 -8.22
CA PRO A 99 -2.99 -13.27 -7.00
C PRO A 99 -1.95 -12.47 -6.23
N VAL A 100 -2.32 -11.25 -5.83
CA VAL A 100 -1.52 -10.40 -4.96
C VAL A 100 -2.28 -10.17 -3.66
N LEU A 101 -1.65 -10.51 -2.54
CA LEU A 101 -2.18 -10.35 -1.19
C LEU A 101 -1.43 -9.22 -0.47
N ALA A 102 -2.14 -8.21 0.01
CA ALA A 102 -1.58 -7.29 0.99
C ALA A 102 -1.70 -7.90 2.39
N MET A 103 -0.56 -8.14 3.01
CA MET A 103 -0.41 -8.57 4.40
C MET A 103 -0.13 -7.33 5.24
N VAL A 104 -1.20 -6.75 5.83
CA VAL A 104 -1.16 -5.42 6.46
C VAL A 104 -0.81 -5.55 7.93
N ASN A 105 0.46 -5.41 8.24
CA ASN A 105 1.06 -5.61 9.56
C ASN A 105 0.96 -4.39 10.50
N GLY A 106 0.38 -3.25 10.07
CA GLY A 106 0.29 -2.05 10.87
C GLY A 106 -0.39 -0.90 10.13
N PHE A 107 0.16 0.32 10.21
CA PHE A 107 -0.40 1.48 9.51
C PHE A 107 -0.42 1.29 7.99
N ALA A 108 -1.59 1.44 7.38
CA ALA A 108 -1.81 1.56 5.94
C ALA A 108 -2.52 2.88 5.68
N LEU A 109 -1.77 3.96 5.47
CA LEU A 109 -2.30 5.32 5.38
C LEU A 109 -1.98 5.97 4.03
N GLY A 110 -2.88 6.79 3.50
CA GLY A 110 -2.68 7.50 2.25
C GLY A 110 -2.23 6.59 1.12
N GLY A 111 -1.09 6.90 0.50
CA GLY A 111 -0.47 6.06 -0.54
C GLY A 111 -0.27 4.59 -0.13
N GLY A 112 -0.11 4.31 1.16
CA GLY A 112 -0.03 2.95 1.68
C GLY A 112 -1.38 2.21 1.64
N LEU A 113 -2.48 2.89 1.96
CA LEU A 113 -3.81 2.33 1.78
C LEU A 113 -4.12 2.16 0.29
N GLU A 114 -3.71 3.12 -0.57
CA GLU A 114 -3.87 3.01 -2.02
C GLU A 114 -3.11 1.80 -2.58
N LEU A 115 -1.91 1.52 -2.05
CA LEU A 115 -1.11 0.34 -2.40
C LEU A 115 -1.82 -0.96 -1.96
N ALA A 116 -2.34 -1.00 -0.73
CA ALA A 116 -3.09 -2.16 -0.24
C ALA A 116 -4.37 -2.39 -1.07
N MET A 117 -5.10 -1.33 -1.44
CA MET A 117 -6.31 -1.43 -2.28
C MET A 117 -6.03 -1.87 -3.72
N ALA A 118 -4.83 -1.66 -4.23
CA ALA A 118 -4.43 -2.17 -5.54
C ALA A 118 -4.20 -3.69 -5.54
N CYS A 119 -3.91 -4.30 -4.38
CA CYS A 119 -3.81 -5.75 -4.24
C CYS A 119 -5.19 -6.41 -4.36
N HIS A 120 -5.22 -7.67 -4.81
CA HIS A 120 -6.47 -8.42 -5.01
C HIS A 120 -7.15 -8.75 -3.67
N LEU A 121 -6.38 -9.12 -2.66
CA LEU A 121 -6.86 -9.46 -1.32
C LEU A 121 -6.08 -8.66 -0.25
N ARG A 122 -6.69 -8.46 0.90
CA ARG A 122 -6.08 -7.78 2.05
C ARG A 122 -6.39 -8.56 3.32
N VAL A 123 -5.34 -9.04 3.99
CA VAL A 123 -5.39 -9.61 5.32
C VAL A 123 -4.67 -8.66 6.26
N ALA A 124 -5.22 -8.40 7.43
CA ALA A 124 -4.69 -7.40 8.34
C ALA A 124 -4.46 -7.96 9.74
N ALA A 125 -3.42 -7.46 10.41
CA ALA A 125 -3.32 -7.59 11.86
C ALA A 125 -4.48 -6.85 12.54
N ASP A 126 -4.92 -7.33 13.69
CA ASP A 126 -5.94 -6.68 14.54
C ASP A 126 -5.52 -5.28 15.01
N SER A 127 -4.21 -5.06 15.15
CA SER A 127 -3.61 -3.77 15.47
C SER A 127 -3.55 -2.78 14.30
N ALA A 128 -3.81 -3.20 13.05
CA ALA A 128 -3.68 -2.37 11.87
C ALA A 128 -4.64 -1.17 11.86
N ARG A 129 -4.21 -0.08 11.19
CA ARG A 129 -4.99 1.15 11.02
C ARG A 129 -5.00 1.57 9.56
N PHE A 130 -6.15 2.02 9.08
CA PHE A 130 -6.40 2.35 7.69
C PHE A 130 -6.94 3.76 7.56
N GLY A 131 -6.48 4.54 6.59
CA GLY A 131 -7.02 5.90 6.39
C GLY A 131 -6.50 6.57 5.13
N GLN A 132 -7.19 7.65 4.74
CA GLN A 132 -6.78 8.57 3.68
C GLN A 132 -6.61 9.97 4.27
N PRO A 133 -5.49 10.24 4.98
CA PRO A 133 -5.29 11.47 5.74
C PRO A 133 -4.80 12.65 4.88
N GLU A 134 -4.80 12.54 3.56
CA GLU A 134 -4.27 13.54 2.62
C GLU A 134 -4.88 14.92 2.82
N ILE A 135 -6.15 15.00 3.24
CA ILE A 135 -6.83 16.27 3.54
C ILE A 135 -6.11 17.10 4.60
N ASN A 136 -5.44 16.46 5.56
CA ASN A 136 -4.66 17.13 6.60
C ASN A 136 -3.43 17.88 6.05
N LEU A 137 -3.04 17.54 4.81
CA LEU A 137 -1.95 18.16 4.06
C LEU A 137 -2.47 19.07 2.93
N GLY A 138 -3.81 19.27 2.82
CA GLY A 138 -4.41 20.00 1.71
C GLY A 138 -4.31 19.26 0.37
N LEU A 139 -4.17 17.93 0.40
CA LEU A 139 -4.01 17.08 -0.78
C LEU A 139 -5.22 16.17 -0.97
N LEU A 140 -5.27 15.56 -2.16
CA LEU A 140 -6.18 14.46 -2.49
C LEU A 140 -5.37 13.15 -2.60
N PRO A 141 -6.00 11.97 -2.39
CA PRO A 141 -5.36 10.68 -2.67
C PRO A 141 -4.84 10.62 -4.11
N GLY A 142 -3.51 10.53 -4.25
CA GLY A 142 -2.82 10.75 -5.54
C GLY A 142 -2.60 9.48 -6.36
N PHE A 143 -2.69 8.28 -5.77
CA PHE A 143 -2.39 7.01 -6.41
C PHE A 143 -3.63 6.20 -6.81
N GLY A 144 -4.81 6.84 -6.81
CA GLY A 144 -6.08 6.28 -7.26
C GLY A 144 -7.03 5.88 -6.13
N GLY A 145 -6.78 6.30 -4.89
CA GLY A 145 -7.65 6.05 -3.73
C GLY A 145 -9.06 6.59 -3.92
N THR A 146 -9.21 7.76 -4.53
CA THR A 146 -10.53 8.33 -4.87
C THR A 146 -11.37 7.44 -5.77
N GLN A 147 -10.75 6.46 -6.45
CA GLN A 147 -11.42 5.52 -7.35
C GLN A 147 -11.61 4.14 -6.72
N ARG A 148 -10.59 3.61 -6.02
CA ARG A 148 -10.63 2.26 -5.43
C ARG A 148 -11.44 2.22 -4.15
N LEU A 149 -11.24 3.21 -3.28
CA LEU A 149 -11.92 3.23 -1.97
C LEU A 149 -13.45 3.18 -2.10
N PRO A 150 -14.13 4.04 -2.88
CA PRO A 150 -15.59 3.99 -2.98
C PRO A 150 -16.13 2.71 -3.63
N ARG A 151 -15.32 2.01 -4.42
CA ARG A 151 -15.68 0.71 -4.99
C ARG A 151 -15.59 -0.44 -3.99
N LEU A 152 -14.74 -0.30 -2.97
CA LEU A 152 -14.57 -1.29 -1.92
C LEU A 152 -15.53 -1.09 -0.75
N VAL A 153 -15.66 0.16 -0.24
CA VAL A 153 -16.38 0.45 1.01
C VAL A 153 -17.69 1.22 0.80
N GLY A 154 -18.05 1.52 -0.44
CA GLY A 154 -19.18 2.37 -0.76
C GLY A 154 -18.87 3.85 -0.62
N ARG A 155 -19.71 4.69 -1.26
CA ARG A 155 -19.48 6.13 -1.39
C ARG A 155 -19.44 6.86 -0.05
N ALA A 156 -20.35 6.54 0.87
CA ALA A 156 -20.47 7.26 2.15
C ALA A 156 -19.22 7.07 3.01
N ALA A 157 -18.77 5.82 3.22
CA ALA A 157 -17.57 5.54 4.00
C ALA A 157 -16.29 6.08 3.32
N ALA A 158 -16.23 6.05 1.98
CA ALA A 158 -15.10 6.63 1.27
C ALA A 158 -15.02 8.16 1.44
N LEU A 159 -16.15 8.87 1.40
CA LEU A 159 -16.21 10.30 1.67
C LEU A 159 -15.80 10.61 3.11
N GLU A 160 -16.28 9.84 4.08
CA GLU A 160 -15.90 10.00 5.49
C GLU A 160 -14.38 9.89 5.66
N LEU A 161 -13.76 8.82 5.14
CA LEU A 161 -12.32 8.59 5.24
C LEU A 161 -11.49 9.67 4.55
N CYS A 162 -11.92 10.14 3.37
CA CYS A 162 -11.18 11.15 2.61
C CYS A 162 -11.38 12.58 3.14
N LEU A 163 -12.57 12.93 3.65
CA LEU A 163 -12.88 14.29 4.06
C LEU A 163 -12.53 14.57 5.53
N LEU A 164 -12.60 13.54 6.39
CA LEU A 164 -12.23 13.69 7.80
C LEU A 164 -10.75 13.32 8.03
N GLY A 165 -10.15 12.48 7.18
CA GLY A 165 -8.77 12.06 7.31
C GLY A 165 -8.47 11.22 8.55
N ALA A 166 -9.49 10.83 9.31
CA ALA A 166 -9.35 10.04 10.52
C ALA A 166 -9.14 8.56 10.15
N PRO A 167 -8.15 7.87 10.75
CA PRO A 167 -7.96 6.45 10.50
C PRO A 167 -9.01 5.60 11.24
N ILE A 168 -9.35 4.46 10.62
CA ILE A 168 -10.20 3.41 11.21
C ILE A 168 -9.35 2.21 11.64
N ASP A 169 -9.88 1.42 12.58
CA ASP A 169 -9.26 0.18 13.02
C ASP A 169 -9.56 -1.01 12.07
N ALA A 170 -8.90 -2.14 12.32
CA ALA A 170 -9.04 -3.34 11.51
C ALA A 170 -10.46 -3.93 11.56
N ALA A 171 -11.15 -3.83 12.71
CA ALA A 171 -12.52 -4.33 12.86
C ALA A 171 -13.49 -3.51 11.98
N ARG A 172 -13.35 -2.18 11.99
CA ARG A 172 -14.15 -1.32 11.11
C ARG A 172 -13.81 -1.52 9.64
N ALA A 173 -12.54 -1.72 9.30
CA ALA A 173 -12.10 -2.03 7.94
C ALA A 173 -12.71 -3.35 7.43
N LEU A 174 -12.82 -4.37 8.29
CA LEU A 174 -13.49 -5.63 7.98
C LEU A 174 -15.00 -5.45 7.74
N GLN A 175 -15.67 -4.69 8.63
CA GLN A 175 -17.11 -4.40 8.49
C GLN A 175 -17.44 -3.68 7.17
N LEU A 176 -16.56 -2.80 6.72
CA LEU A 176 -16.70 -2.06 5.47
C LEU A 176 -16.31 -2.86 4.22
N GLY A 177 -15.75 -4.06 4.37
CA GLY A 177 -15.22 -4.85 3.26
C GLY A 177 -13.89 -4.30 2.69
N LEU A 178 -13.24 -3.37 3.40
CA LEU A 178 -11.92 -2.85 3.01
C LEU A 178 -10.85 -3.93 3.12
N VAL A 179 -10.93 -4.78 4.14
CA VAL A 179 -10.10 -5.99 4.28
C VAL A 179 -10.99 -7.24 4.29
N THR A 180 -10.42 -8.37 3.85
CA THR A 180 -11.14 -9.63 3.74
C THR A 180 -11.00 -10.52 4.97
N ARG A 181 -9.98 -10.27 5.79
CA ARG A 181 -9.73 -11.00 7.04
C ARG A 181 -8.92 -10.15 8.01
N VAL A 182 -9.18 -10.35 9.30
CA VAL A 182 -8.38 -9.83 10.40
C VAL A 182 -7.91 -11.02 11.24
N VAL A 183 -6.65 -11.03 11.62
CA VAL A 183 -6.02 -12.05 12.47
C VAL A 183 -5.24 -11.38 13.59
N ALA A 184 -4.90 -12.11 14.64
CA ALA A 184 -3.96 -11.58 15.63
C ALA A 184 -2.61 -11.25 14.97
N ALA A 185 -1.93 -10.20 15.43
CA ALA A 185 -0.67 -9.78 14.82
C ALA A 185 0.40 -10.90 14.79
N ALA A 186 0.35 -11.82 15.75
CA ALA A 186 1.25 -12.97 15.81
C ALA A 186 0.95 -14.06 14.77
N ASP A 187 -0.25 -14.04 14.17
CA ASP A 187 -0.73 -15.04 13.22
C ASP A 187 -0.74 -14.52 11.76
N LEU A 188 -0.22 -13.29 11.56
CA LEU A 188 -0.21 -12.64 10.25
C LEU A 188 0.94 -13.12 9.35
#